data_ce3ea002aca49730b5de5d7621cd8bb8
#
_entry.id   ce3ea002aca49730b5de5d7621cd8bb8
#
_cell.length_a   1.000
_cell.length_b   1.000
_cell.length_c   1.000
_cell.angle_alpha   90.00
_cell.angle_beta   90.00
_cell.angle_gamma   90.00
#
_symmetry.space_group_name_H-M   'P 1'
#
loop_
_entity.id
_entity.type
_entity.pdbx_description
1 polymer ?
#
loop_
_entity_poly.entity_id
_entity_poly.type
_entity_poly.pdbx_seq_one_letter_code
_entity_poly.pdbx_strand_id
1 'polypeptide(L)'
;MANTFLSKTLSGSPTDSNKWTWSAWVKRGKLTSEQVLFFADDGGTNYYGRIQFHDTDEISFRNKYASTNSGYAVTKAKFMDTSAWYHIVCVLDTSNATAGDRMIIYVNGERITEYDSFAAIDQNAGSTINDGYQHRIGKGNATSGTSFFDGLMSHVHFCDGQAYAASDFGETDATTGQWKIKTSPSVTYGTNGFFILKDGNSVTDQSGNSNTFLNAGGTLSKTEDCPSNVFATLNTLDG
;
A
#
# COMPACT_ATOMS: atom_id res chain seq x y z
N MET A 1 -22.19 -5.22 2.62
CA MET A 1 -20.91 -4.60 2.15
C MET A 1 -19.98 -4.52 3.34
N ALA A 2 -18.76 -4.99 3.18
CA ALA A 2 -17.75 -4.88 4.23
C ALA A 2 -17.40 -3.40 4.42
N ASN A 3 -17.58 -2.88 5.62
CA ASN A 3 -17.18 -1.51 5.99
C ASN A 3 -15.95 -1.55 6.90
N THR A 4 -15.14 -2.59 6.75
CA THR A 4 -13.96 -2.80 7.60
C THR A 4 -12.84 -1.88 7.14
N PHE A 5 -12.28 -1.14 8.07
CA PHE A 5 -11.09 -0.34 7.83
C PHE A 5 -10.31 -0.14 9.12
N LEU A 6 -9.04 0.11 8.98
CA LEU A 6 -8.14 0.43 10.07
C LEU A 6 -7.79 1.92 10.04
N SER A 7 -7.56 2.51 11.21
CA SER A 7 -7.09 3.89 11.29
C SER A 7 -6.04 4.11 12.36
N LYS A 8 -5.18 5.10 12.11
CA LYS A 8 -4.17 5.60 13.01
C LYS A 8 -3.87 7.05 12.71
N THR A 9 -3.83 7.92 13.70
CA THR A 9 -3.21 9.23 13.57
C THR A 9 -1.74 9.10 13.97
N LEU A 10 -0.84 9.41 13.05
CA LEU A 10 0.59 9.43 13.35
C LEU A 10 0.89 10.67 14.19
N SER A 11 1.68 10.49 15.25
CA SER A 11 1.97 11.55 16.22
C SER A 11 3.46 11.93 16.30
N GLY A 12 4.31 11.16 15.61
CA GLY A 12 5.73 11.43 15.53
C GLY A 12 6.07 12.42 14.42
N SER A 13 7.13 13.20 14.58
CA SER A 13 7.73 13.87 13.45
C SER A 13 8.33 12.82 12.51
N PRO A 14 8.07 12.92 11.19
CA PRO A 14 8.66 11.97 10.23
C PRO A 14 10.18 11.95 10.31
N THR A 15 10.77 10.78 10.07
CA THR A 15 12.23 10.65 9.90
C THR A 15 12.69 11.47 8.70
N ASP A 16 11.92 11.40 7.59
CA ASP A 16 12.08 12.27 6.43
C ASP A 16 10.70 12.51 5.81
N SER A 17 10.22 13.76 5.84
CA SER A 17 8.91 14.12 5.30
C SER A 17 8.80 14.00 3.78
N ASN A 18 9.93 13.93 3.08
CA ASN A 18 10.00 13.89 1.63
C ASN A 18 10.11 12.46 1.07
N LYS A 19 10.19 11.45 1.95
CA LYS A 19 10.51 10.09 1.55
C LYS A 19 9.77 9.04 2.36
N TRP A 20 9.16 8.09 1.68
CA TRP A 20 8.54 6.92 2.32
C TRP A 20 8.29 5.79 1.32
N THR A 21 8.13 4.59 1.84
CA THR A 21 7.70 3.41 1.08
C THR A 21 6.51 2.75 1.78
N TRP A 22 5.47 2.46 1.01
CA TRP A 22 4.36 1.60 1.41
C TRP A 22 4.41 0.30 0.61
N SER A 23 4.27 -0.83 1.28
CA SER A 23 4.26 -2.17 0.66
C SER A 23 3.17 -3.02 1.27
N ALA A 24 2.39 -3.71 0.45
CA ALA A 24 1.39 -4.67 0.92
C ALA A 24 1.12 -5.76 -0.12
N TRP A 25 0.73 -6.92 0.37
CA TRP A 25 0.10 -7.96 -0.42
C TRP A 25 -1.40 -7.80 -0.36
N VAL A 26 -2.05 -7.76 -1.52
CA VAL A 26 -3.50 -7.55 -1.62
C VAL A 26 -4.12 -8.54 -2.58
N LYS A 27 -5.32 -9.02 -2.25
CA LYS A 27 -6.15 -9.85 -3.13
C LYS A 27 -7.52 -9.21 -3.21
N ARG A 28 -7.98 -8.94 -4.42
CA ARG A 28 -9.22 -8.23 -4.66
C ARG A 28 -10.43 -9.15 -4.53
N GLY A 29 -11.49 -8.71 -3.87
CA GLY A 29 -12.78 -9.40 -3.84
C GLY A 29 -13.81 -8.80 -4.80
N LYS A 30 -13.53 -7.58 -5.32
CA LYS A 30 -14.45 -6.85 -6.20
C LYS A 30 -13.68 -6.12 -7.29
N LEU A 31 -14.29 -6.03 -8.48
CA LEU A 31 -13.79 -5.28 -9.64
C LEU A 31 -14.69 -4.08 -9.94
N THR A 32 -14.25 -3.24 -10.87
CA THR A 32 -15.01 -2.10 -11.43
C THR A 32 -15.58 -1.16 -10.36
N SER A 33 -14.80 -0.89 -9.34
CA SER A 33 -15.15 0.07 -8.29
C SER A 33 -13.89 0.65 -7.66
N GLU A 34 -13.94 1.93 -7.27
CA GLU A 34 -12.86 2.51 -6.46
C GLU A 34 -12.70 1.74 -5.15
N GLN A 35 -11.48 1.34 -4.86
CA GLN A 35 -11.12 0.60 -3.66
C GLN A 35 -9.80 1.14 -3.10
N VAL A 36 -9.88 1.83 -1.98
CA VAL A 36 -8.74 2.47 -1.37
C VAL A 36 -7.98 1.50 -0.47
N LEU A 37 -6.69 1.35 -0.74
CA LEU A 37 -5.78 0.52 0.03
C LEU A 37 -5.18 1.29 1.20
N PHE A 38 -4.64 2.47 0.94
CA PHE A 38 -4.01 3.34 1.94
C PHE A 38 -4.35 4.80 1.66
N PHE A 39 -4.66 5.54 2.71
CA PHE A 39 -5.15 6.92 2.59
C PHE A 39 -4.77 7.75 3.81
N ALA A 40 -4.43 9.03 3.58
CA ALA A 40 -4.31 10.04 4.61
C ALA A 40 -4.86 11.37 4.09
N ASP A 41 -5.53 12.14 4.94
CA ASP A 41 -6.03 13.48 4.63
C ASP A 41 -6.09 14.38 5.87
N ASP A 42 -6.21 15.69 5.62
CA ASP A 42 -6.46 16.73 6.64
C ASP A 42 -7.95 16.93 6.94
N GLY A 43 -8.83 16.10 6.35
CA GLY A 43 -10.30 16.28 6.38
C GLY A 43 -10.81 17.21 5.27
N GLY A 44 -9.92 17.80 4.47
CA GLY A 44 -10.22 18.69 3.36
C GLY A 44 -9.93 18.07 1.98
N THR A 45 -9.74 18.92 0.99
CA THR A 45 -9.48 18.52 -0.39
C THR A 45 -8.09 18.91 -0.90
N ASN A 46 -7.31 19.64 -0.09
CA ASN A 46 -6.01 20.16 -0.49
C ASN A 46 -4.82 19.34 -0.01
N TYR A 47 -5.04 18.52 1.01
CA TYR A 47 -4.01 17.66 1.58
C TYR A 47 -4.54 16.24 1.65
N TYR A 48 -4.12 15.38 0.72
CA TYR A 48 -4.41 13.96 0.77
C TYR A 48 -3.38 13.15 0.00
N GLY A 49 -3.15 11.95 0.49
CA GLY A 49 -2.39 10.92 -0.21
C GLY A 49 -3.22 9.64 -0.30
N ARG A 50 -3.17 8.94 -1.44
CA ARG A 50 -3.90 7.69 -1.59
C ARG A 50 -3.24 6.71 -2.54
N ILE A 51 -3.41 5.44 -2.19
CA ILE A 51 -3.10 4.28 -3.02
C ILE A 51 -4.40 3.50 -3.16
N GLN A 52 -4.83 3.21 -4.39
CA GLN A 52 -6.13 2.60 -4.65
C GLN A 52 -6.16 1.79 -5.96
N PHE A 53 -7.15 0.92 -6.09
CA PHE A 53 -7.64 0.50 -7.39
C PHE A 53 -8.72 1.49 -7.87
N HIS A 54 -8.63 1.87 -9.13
CA HIS A 54 -9.64 2.66 -9.83
C HIS A 54 -10.89 1.81 -10.14
N ASP A 55 -12.00 2.47 -10.47
CA ASP A 55 -13.22 1.82 -10.98
C ASP A 55 -13.03 1.18 -12.36
N THR A 56 -11.94 1.49 -13.02
CA THR A 56 -11.47 0.89 -14.28
C THR A 56 -10.37 -0.14 -14.10
N ASP A 57 -10.09 -0.54 -12.83
CA ASP A 57 -9.19 -1.62 -12.38
C ASP A 57 -7.68 -1.37 -12.50
N GLU A 58 -7.24 -0.14 -12.80
CA GLU A 58 -5.85 0.28 -12.68
C GLU A 58 -5.47 0.54 -11.21
N ILE A 59 -4.16 0.53 -10.92
CA ILE A 59 -3.62 1.06 -9.67
C ILE A 59 -3.36 2.55 -9.83
N SER A 60 -3.83 3.34 -8.88
CA SER A 60 -3.56 4.77 -8.78
C SER A 60 -2.83 5.09 -7.49
N PHE A 61 -1.74 5.84 -7.62
CA PHE A 61 -1.01 6.44 -6.53
C PHE A 61 -1.04 7.96 -6.68
N ARG A 62 -1.53 8.67 -5.67
CA ARG A 62 -1.63 10.13 -5.67
C ARG A 62 -1.10 10.71 -4.38
N ASN A 63 -0.36 11.80 -4.50
CA ASN A 63 0.00 12.67 -3.39
C ASN A 63 -0.37 14.11 -3.75
N LYS A 64 -1.18 14.74 -2.91
CA LYS A 64 -1.52 16.16 -3.00
C LYS A 64 -1.14 16.83 -1.69
N TYR A 65 -0.27 17.83 -1.78
CA TYR A 65 0.19 18.60 -0.64
C TYR A 65 0.05 20.09 -0.95
N ALA A 66 -0.92 20.73 -0.33
CA ALA A 66 -1.41 22.05 -0.71
C ALA A 66 -2.05 22.10 -2.12
N SER A 67 -2.58 23.25 -2.52
CA SER A 67 -3.33 23.39 -3.77
C SER A 67 -2.48 23.21 -5.04
N THR A 68 -1.18 23.42 -4.95
CA THR A 68 -0.24 23.46 -6.09
C THR A 68 0.62 22.21 -6.23
N ASN A 69 0.97 21.53 -5.14
CA ASN A 69 1.89 20.41 -5.15
C ASN A 69 1.12 19.10 -5.26
N SER A 70 0.85 18.65 -6.48
CA SER A 70 0.12 17.40 -6.74
C SER A 70 0.88 16.54 -7.73
N GLY A 71 1.09 15.28 -7.36
CA GLY A 71 1.60 14.26 -8.24
C GLY A 71 0.64 13.06 -8.28
N TYR A 72 0.61 12.37 -9.41
CA TYR A 72 -0.15 11.14 -9.57
C TYR A 72 0.46 10.21 -10.60
N ALA A 73 0.23 8.93 -10.40
CA ALA A 73 0.57 7.86 -11.31
C ALA A 73 -0.62 6.90 -11.40
N VAL A 74 -1.15 6.68 -12.59
CA VAL A 74 -2.20 5.71 -12.87
C VAL A 74 -1.64 4.70 -13.87
N THR A 75 -1.61 3.42 -13.49
CA THR A 75 -1.02 2.37 -14.33
C THR A 75 -1.84 2.19 -15.62
N LYS A 76 -1.17 1.85 -16.72
CA LYS A 76 -1.87 1.43 -17.93
C LYS A 76 -2.40 -0.01 -17.80
N ALA A 77 -1.68 -0.84 -17.06
CA ALA A 77 -2.10 -2.21 -16.77
C ALA A 77 -3.30 -2.24 -15.83
N LYS A 78 -4.21 -3.20 -16.06
CA LYS A 78 -5.38 -3.48 -15.23
C LYS A 78 -5.15 -4.76 -14.41
N PHE A 79 -5.61 -4.76 -13.16
CA PHE A 79 -5.38 -5.83 -12.21
C PHE A 79 -6.71 -6.52 -11.86
N MET A 80 -7.16 -7.42 -12.73
CA MET A 80 -8.53 -7.97 -12.73
C MET A 80 -8.61 -9.41 -12.22
N ASP A 81 -7.50 -10.06 -11.90
CA ASP A 81 -7.55 -11.41 -11.34
C ASP A 81 -7.87 -11.37 -9.86
N THR A 82 -9.09 -11.76 -9.49
CA THR A 82 -9.54 -11.84 -8.09
C THR A 82 -9.05 -13.10 -7.37
N SER A 83 -8.42 -14.03 -8.07
CA SER A 83 -7.82 -15.23 -7.49
C SER A 83 -6.35 -15.00 -7.09
N ALA A 84 -5.69 -14.02 -7.68
CA ALA A 84 -4.29 -13.73 -7.47
C ALA A 84 -4.04 -12.77 -6.29
N TRP A 85 -2.92 -12.98 -5.61
CA TRP A 85 -2.30 -12.00 -4.74
C TRP A 85 -1.42 -11.07 -5.56
N TYR A 86 -1.56 -9.77 -5.35
CA TYR A 86 -0.70 -8.74 -5.89
C TYR A 86 0.17 -8.16 -4.78
N HIS A 87 1.47 -8.15 -4.98
CA HIS A 87 2.39 -7.38 -4.15
C HIS A 87 2.52 -5.97 -4.73
N ILE A 88 2.01 -4.98 -4.04
CA ILE A 88 2.04 -3.58 -4.48
C ILE A 88 3.02 -2.82 -3.58
N VAL A 89 3.97 -2.12 -4.20
CA VAL A 89 4.88 -1.22 -3.50
C VAL A 89 4.79 0.17 -4.15
N CYS A 90 4.51 1.17 -3.33
CA CYS A 90 4.49 2.58 -3.72
C CYS A 90 5.58 3.33 -2.99
N VAL A 91 6.41 4.04 -3.73
CA VAL A 91 7.53 4.82 -3.22
C VAL A 91 7.32 6.28 -3.54
N LEU A 92 7.43 7.14 -2.54
CA LEU A 92 7.59 8.57 -2.70
C LEU A 92 9.01 8.95 -2.30
N ASP A 93 9.71 9.66 -3.18
CA ASP A 93 10.97 10.35 -2.88
C ASP A 93 10.98 11.71 -3.60
N THR A 94 10.37 12.71 -2.98
CA THR A 94 10.29 14.04 -3.59
C THR A 94 11.64 14.76 -3.64
N SER A 95 12.64 14.29 -2.88
CA SER A 95 14.00 14.82 -2.93
C SER A 95 14.75 14.43 -4.21
N ASN A 96 14.28 13.40 -4.93
CA ASN A 96 14.92 12.89 -6.13
C ASN A 96 14.99 13.98 -7.24
N ALA A 97 16.17 14.16 -7.84
CA ALA A 97 16.38 15.11 -8.92
C ALA A 97 15.60 14.73 -10.19
N THR A 98 15.46 13.41 -10.45
CA THR A 98 14.73 12.88 -11.60
C THR A 98 13.23 12.87 -11.30
N ALA A 99 12.47 13.68 -12.02
CA ALA A 99 11.03 13.82 -11.79
C ALA A 99 10.25 12.49 -11.88
N GLY A 100 10.60 11.63 -12.84
CA GLY A 100 9.99 10.31 -13.02
C GLY A 100 10.30 9.28 -11.93
N ASP A 101 11.24 9.58 -11.04
CA ASP A 101 11.64 8.72 -9.92
C ASP A 101 11.13 9.21 -8.56
N ARG A 102 10.35 10.30 -8.54
CA ARG A 102 9.75 10.81 -7.29
C ARG A 102 8.53 10.02 -6.83
N MET A 103 7.84 9.37 -7.77
CA MET A 103 6.67 8.54 -7.50
C MET A 103 6.81 7.25 -8.30
N ILE A 104 6.97 6.12 -7.63
CA ILE A 104 7.20 4.81 -8.26
C ILE A 104 6.16 3.82 -7.77
N ILE A 105 5.64 3.00 -8.68
CA ILE A 105 4.80 1.85 -8.39
C ILE A 105 5.53 0.59 -8.84
N TYR A 106 5.56 -0.42 -7.96
CA TYR A 106 5.94 -1.78 -8.33
C TYR A 106 4.74 -2.70 -8.13
N VAL A 107 4.62 -3.69 -9.01
CA VAL A 107 3.66 -4.79 -8.85
C VAL A 107 4.39 -6.11 -9.08
N ASN A 108 4.29 -7.01 -8.10
CA ASN A 108 4.94 -8.33 -8.12
C ASN A 108 6.43 -8.29 -8.47
N GLY A 109 7.15 -7.32 -7.89
CA GLY A 109 8.57 -7.13 -8.08
C GLY A 109 8.97 -6.22 -9.24
N GLU A 110 8.09 -6.02 -10.21
CA GLU A 110 8.38 -5.27 -11.43
C GLU A 110 7.97 -3.79 -11.29
N ARG A 111 8.86 -2.88 -11.67
CA ARG A 111 8.58 -1.45 -11.72
C ARG A 111 7.62 -1.15 -12.87
N ILE A 112 6.54 -0.45 -12.58
CA ILE A 112 5.64 0.08 -13.62
C ILE A 112 6.34 1.24 -14.34
N THR A 113 6.41 1.14 -15.66
CA THR A 113 7.00 2.17 -16.54
C THR A 113 5.99 2.76 -17.51
N GLU A 114 4.85 2.07 -17.70
CA GLU A 114 3.78 2.53 -18.57
C GLU A 114 2.57 2.99 -17.73
N TYR A 115 2.21 4.24 -17.93
CA TYR A 115 1.10 4.90 -17.24
C TYR A 115 0.03 5.32 -18.25
N ASP A 116 -1.24 5.20 -17.85
CA ASP A 116 -2.36 5.84 -18.54
C ASP A 116 -2.30 7.35 -18.33
N SER A 117 -1.99 7.75 -17.09
CA SER A 117 -1.71 9.14 -16.77
C SER A 117 -0.64 9.26 -15.69
N PHE A 118 0.25 10.24 -15.85
CA PHE A 118 1.34 10.52 -14.92
C PHE A 118 1.61 12.02 -14.85
N ALA A 119 1.70 12.53 -13.63
CA ALA A 119 2.24 13.85 -13.36
C ALA A 119 3.21 13.74 -12.18
N ALA A 120 4.46 14.08 -12.42
CA ALA A 120 5.47 14.09 -11.37
C ALA A 120 5.13 15.17 -10.33
N ILE A 121 5.29 14.82 -9.06
CA ILE A 121 5.22 15.80 -7.97
C ILE A 121 6.45 16.72 -8.02
N ASP A 122 6.30 17.95 -7.55
CA ASP A 122 7.41 18.90 -7.47
C ASP A 122 8.54 18.38 -6.57
N GLN A 123 9.77 18.79 -6.90
CA GLN A 123 10.92 18.42 -6.07
C GLN A 123 10.80 19.07 -4.69
N ASN A 124 11.11 18.28 -3.65
CA ASN A 124 11.01 18.66 -2.24
C ASN A 124 9.57 19.04 -1.79
N ALA A 125 8.54 18.64 -2.53
CA ALA A 125 7.16 18.77 -2.08
C ALA A 125 6.93 17.89 -0.85
N GLY A 126 6.10 18.37 0.09
CA GLY A 126 5.67 17.58 1.23
C GLY A 126 4.72 16.45 0.85
N SER A 127 4.46 15.60 1.81
CA SER A 127 3.51 14.49 1.68
C SER A 127 2.50 14.48 2.82
N THR A 128 1.23 14.26 2.50
CA THR A 128 0.17 14.07 3.50
C THR A 128 0.27 12.68 4.15
N ILE A 129 0.69 11.68 3.38
CA ILE A 129 1.14 10.41 3.93
C ILE A 129 2.49 10.66 4.60
N ASN A 130 2.69 10.11 5.78
CA ASN A 130 3.85 10.35 6.65
C ASN A 130 3.80 11.67 7.45
N ASP A 131 2.67 12.36 7.50
CA ASP A 131 2.47 13.55 8.33
C ASP A 131 1.48 13.26 9.47
N GLY A 132 1.26 14.21 10.38
CA GLY A 132 0.42 14.08 11.58
C GLY A 132 -1.08 13.91 11.34
N TYR A 133 -1.48 13.51 10.14
CA TYR A 133 -2.88 13.27 9.76
C TYR A 133 -3.37 11.87 10.11
N GLN A 134 -4.67 11.67 10.02
CA GLN A 134 -5.24 10.34 10.17
C GLN A 134 -4.98 9.50 8.93
N HIS A 135 -4.27 8.38 9.13
CA HIS A 135 -4.05 7.37 8.12
C HIS A 135 -5.12 6.28 8.21
N ARG A 136 -5.57 5.78 7.06
CA ARG A 136 -6.58 4.72 6.95
C ARG A 136 -6.11 3.64 6.00
N ILE A 137 -6.38 2.40 6.35
CA ILE A 137 -6.17 1.23 5.50
C ILE A 137 -7.54 0.64 5.18
N GLY A 138 -7.82 0.43 3.90
CA GLY A 138 -9.09 -0.13 3.42
C GLY A 138 -10.24 0.87 3.30
N LYS A 139 -9.98 2.19 3.44
CA LYS A 139 -11.01 3.23 3.28
C LYS A 139 -10.43 4.54 2.79
N GLY A 140 -11.13 5.19 1.87
CA GLY A 140 -10.85 6.55 1.42
C GLY A 140 -11.42 7.65 2.30
N ASN A 141 -11.73 8.80 1.70
CA ASN A 141 -12.23 9.98 2.39
C ASN A 141 -13.48 9.69 3.24
N ALA A 142 -13.55 10.32 4.40
CA ALA A 142 -14.66 10.18 5.34
C ALA A 142 -16.02 10.66 4.77
N THR A 143 -16.01 11.55 3.80
CA THR A 143 -17.21 12.13 3.18
C THR A 143 -17.79 11.33 2.01
N SER A 144 -16.99 10.47 1.36
CA SER A 144 -17.43 9.64 0.24
C SER A 144 -17.58 8.18 0.62
N GLY A 145 -18.43 7.80 1.53
CA GLY A 145 -18.57 6.46 2.13
C GLY A 145 -18.59 5.21 1.23
N THR A 146 -18.12 5.29 -0.01
CA THR A 146 -18.21 4.25 -1.05
C THR A 146 -16.86 3.63 -1.47
N SER A 147 -15.73 4.14 -0.98
CA SER A 147 -14.39 3.71 -1.43
C SER A 147 -13.71 2.72 -0.47
N PHE A 148 -14.48 1.76 0.04
CA PHE A 148 -13.91 0.69 0.87
C PHE A 148 -13.21 -0.35 0.00
N PHE A 149 -12.09 -0.87 0.51
CA PHE A 149 -11.47 -2.05 -0.06
C PHE A 149 -12.27 -3.30 0.29
N ASP A 150 -12.59 -4.09 -0.72
CA ASP A 150 -13.24 -5.39 -0.59
C ASP A 150 -12.25 -6.46 -1.05
N GLY A 151 -11.69 -7.21 -0.11
CA GLY A 151 -10.65 -8.17 -0.39
C GLY A 151 -9.81 -8.52 0.83
N LEU A 152 -8.62 -9.08 0.59
CA LEU A 152 -7.68 -9.50 1.61
C LEU A 152 -6.41 -8.64 1.55
N MET A 153 -5.85 -8.33 2.70
CA MET A 153 -4.53 -7.69 2.84
C MET A 153 -3.65 -8.49 3.79
N SER A 154 -2.36 -8.50 3.49
CA SER A 154 -1.35 -9.14 4.33
C SER A 154 -0.03 -8.38 4.24
N HIS A 155 0.76 -8.44 5.32
CA HIS A 155 2.10 -7.86 5.38
C HIS A 155 2.13 -6.41 4.89
N VAL A 156 1.39 -5.55 5.60
CA VAL A 156 1.34 -4.12 5.29
C VAL A 156 2.49 -3.42 6.00
N HIS A 157 3.44 -2.93 5.23
CA HIS A 157 4.60 -2.19 5.68
C HIS A 157 4.47 -0.71 5.30
N PHE A 158 4.92 0.14 6.18
CA PHE A 158 5.18 1.54 5.90
C PHE A 158 6.56 1.89 6.45
N CYS A 159 7.45 2.39 5.60
CA CYS A 159 8.82 2.76 5.97
C CYS A 159 8.98 4.27 5.79
N ASP A 160 9.03 4.97 6.92
CA ASP A 160 9.24 6.40 7.01
C ASP A 160 10.71 6.75 6.77
N GLY A 161 10.96 7.69 5.88
CA GLY A 161 12.29 8.18 5.54
C GLY A 161 13.09 7.27 4.59
N GLN A 162 12.45 6.25 4.00
CA GLN A 162 13.14 5.27 3.14
C GLN A 162 12.45 5.11 1.78
N ALA A 163 13.25 5.03 0.72
CA ALA A 163 12.81 4.72 -0.64
C ALA A 163 13.31 3.32 -1.02
N TYR A 164 12.56 2.29 -0.63
CA TYR A 164 12.89 0.89 -0.88
C TYR A 164 12.31 0.41 -2.21
N ALA A 165 13.00 -0.54 -2.86
CA ALA A 165 12.47 -1.26 -4.00
C ALA A 165 11.56 -2.42 -3.57
N ALA A 166 10.83 -3.01 -4.51
CA ALA A 166 9.99 -4.19 -4.23
C ALA A 166 10.81 -5.38 -3.72
N SER A 167 12.07 -5.51 -4.18
CA SER A 167 12.99 -6.57 -3.75
C SER A 167 13.38 -6.52 -2.27
N ASP A 168 13.12 -5.41 -1.57
CA ASP A 168 13.32 -5.36 -0.12
C ASP A 168 12.23 -6.13 0.63
N PHE A 169 11.02 -6.28 0.06
CA PHE A 169 9.86 -6.92 0.67
C PHE A 169 9.48 -8.27 0.05
N GLY A 170 9.99 -8.57 -1.13
CA GLY A 170 9.74 -9.81 -1.85
C GLY A 170 10.98 -10.28 -2.59
N GLU A 171 10.91 -11.49 -3.14
CA GLU A 171 11.98 -12.08 -3.92
C GLU A 171 11.43 -13.03 -4.97
N THR A 172 12.20 -13.27 -6.04
CA THR A 172 11.85 -14.28 -7.03
C THR A 172 12.28 -15.66 -6.51
N ASP A 173 11.37 -16.61 -6.48
CA ASP A 173 11.69 -18.00 -6.16
C ASP A 173 12.61 -18.58 -7.23
N ALA A 174 13.77 -19.06 -6.83
CA ALA A 174 14.80 -19.56 -7.75
C ALA A 174 14.38 -20.82 -8.53
N THR A 175 13.41 -21.59 -8.01
CA THR A 175 12.95 -22.83 -8.61
C THR A 175 11.78 -22.61 -9.56
N THR A 176 10.82 -21.78 -9.14
CA THR A 176 9.56 -21.58 -9.88
C THR A 176 9.54 -20.32 -10.74
N GLY A 177 10.45 -19.37 -10.47
CA GLY A 177 10.44 -18.05 -11.08
C GLY A 177 9.32 -17.14 -10.58
N GLN A 178 8.53 -17.58 -9.61
CA GLN A 178 7.41 -16.79 -9.08
C GLN A 178 7.90 -15.75 -8.07
N TRP A 179 7.26 -14.59 -8.09
CA TRP A 179 7.45 -13.57 -7.06
C TRP A 179 6.79 -14.01 -5.76
N LYS A 180 7.55 -14.08 -4.68
CA LYS A 180 7.10 -14.50 -3.35
C LYS A 180 7.44 -13.49 -2.28
N ILE A 181 6.73 -13.58 -1.18
CA ILE A 181 6.88 -12.70 -0.03
C ILE A 181 8.17 -13.00 0.75
N LYS A 182 8.80 -11.93 1.25
CA LYS A 182 9.74 -11.99 2.37
C LYS A 182 8.96 -11.78 3.66
N THR A 183 8.84 -12.82 4.48
CA THR A 183 8.09 -12.73 5.75
C THR A 183 8.81 -11.96 6.84
N SER A 184 10.10 -11.68 6.65
CA SER A 184 10.94 -10.91 7.56
C SER A 184 11.93 -10.05 6.77
N PRO A 185 11.44 -9.00 6.11
CA PRO A 185 12.30 -8.10 5.35
C PRO A 185 13.23 -7.33 6.27
N SER A 186 14.47 -7.11 5.82
CA SER A 186 15.46 -6.30 6.55
C SER A 186 15.32 -4.83 6.14
N VAL A 187 14.36 -4.13 6.75
CA VAL A 187 14.05 -2.73 6.45
C VAL A 187 14.05 -1.88 7.72
N THR A 188 14.32 -0.58 7.55
CA THR A 188 14.20 0.41 8.61
C THR A 188 12.84 1.10 8.49
N TYR A 189 12.06 1.12 9.58
CA TYR A 189 10.71 1.67 9.57
C TYR A 189 10.67 3.19 9.83
N GLY A 190 11.71 3.77 10.48
CA GLY A 190 11.68 5.19 10.88
C GLY A 190 10.64 5.46 11.97
N THR A 191 10.40 6.73 12.30
CA THR A 191 9.54 7.11 13.46
C THR A 191 8.06 6.76 13.22
N ASN A 192 7.53 7.08 12.06
CA ASN A 192 6.13 6.89 11.69
C ASN A 192 5.85 5.54 11.02
N GLY A 193 6.88 4.74 10.76
CA GLY A 193 6.74 3.46 10.10
C GLY A 193 6.04 2.40 10.94
N PHE A 194 5.46 1.42 10.27
CA PHE A 194 4.74 0.31 10.90
C PHE A 194 4.80 -0.97 10.05
N PHE A 195 4.53 -2.10 10.71
CA PHE A 195 4.34 -3.40 10.08
C PHE A 195 3.15 -4.13 10.75
N ILE A 196 2.08 -4.29 10.04
CA ILE A 196 0.83 -4.89 10.54
C ILE A 196 0.29 -5.97 9.59
N LEU A 197 -0.70 -6.71 10.04
CA LEU A 197 -1.38 -7.78 9.28
C LEU A 197 -0.41 -8.90 8.82
N LYS A 198 0.65 -9.15 9.59
CA LYS A 198 1.58 -10.25 9.33
C LYS A 198 0.98 -11.59 9.69
N ASP A 199 0.41 -11.67 10.89
CA ASP A 199 -0.09 -12.92 11.47
C ASP A 199 -1.60 -12.82 11.69
N GLY A 200 -2.36 -13.32 10.75
CA GLY A 200 -3.81 -13.29 10.81
C GLY A 200 -4.34 -11.85 10.67
N ASN A 201 -5.26 -11.46 11.55
CA ASN A 201 -5.89 -10.15 11.56
C ASN A 201 -5.28 -9.17 12.57
N SER A 202 -4.01 -9.35 12.93
CA SER A 202 -3.35 -8.50 13.91
C SER A 202 -3.13 -7.09 13.38
N VAL A 203 -3.66 -6.10 14.08
CA VAL A 203 -3.45 -4.67 13.85
C VAL A 203 -2.31 -4.12 14.67
N THR A 204 -1.70 -4.97 15.53
CA THR A 204 -0.56 -4.60 16.37
C THR A 204 0.66 -4.40 15.49
N ASP A 205 1.32 -3.28 15.70
CA ASP A 205 2.55 -2.95 14.97
C ASP A 205 3.70 -3.86 15.42
N GLN A 206 4.35 -4.49 14.46
CA GLN A 206 5.47 -5.40 14.63
C GLN A 206 6.81 -4.78 14.19
N SER A 207 6.82 -3.50 13.81
CA SER A 207 8.04 -2.77 13.44
C SER A 207 8.93 -2.40 14.64
N GLY A 208 8.37 -2.42 15.84
CA GLY A 208 9.01 -1.94 17.07
C GLY A 208 8.68 -0.48 17.43
N ASN A 209 7.97 0.25 16.58
CA ASN A 209 7.63 1.67 16.78
C ASN A 209 6.34 1.89 17.59
N SER A 210 5.58 0.83 17.88
CA SER A 210 4.28 0.89 18.56
C SER A 210 3.21 1.69 17.80
N ASN A 211 3.30 1.76 16.48
CA ASN A 211 2.33 2.40 15.60
C ASN A 211 1.13 1.48 15.30
N THR A 212 0.57 0.89 16.35
CA THR A 212 -0.61 0.01 16.27
C THR A 212 -1.83 0.74 15.74
N PHE A 213 -2.52 0.12 14.79
CA PHE A 213 -3.77 0.61 14.21
C PHE A 213 -4.98 0.20 15.05
N LEU A 214 -6.07 0.93 14.89
CA LEU A 214 -7.37 0.59 15.45
C LEU A 214 -8.27 0.05 14.35
N ASN A 215 -9.07 -0.98 14.66
CA ASN A 215 -10.20 -1.33 13.82
C ASN A 215 -11.29 -0.26 14.02
N ALA A 216 -11.41 0.64 13.05
CA ALA A 216 -12.26 1.82 13.14
C ALA A 216 -13.65 1.61 12.51
N GLY A 217 -13.90 0.46 11.90
CA GLY A 217 -15.20 0.09 11.34
C GLY A 217 -15.26 -1.35 10.86
N GLY A 218 -16.45 -1.92 10.86
CA GLY A 218 -16.69 -3.29 10.44
C GLY A 218 -16.02 -4.35 11.34
N THR A 219 -15.86 -5.55 10.81
CA THR A 219 -15.20 -6.67 11.50
C THR A 219 -14.02 -7.14 10.66
N LEU A 220 -12.84 -7.11 11.24
CA LEU A 220 -11.66 -7.68 10.64
C LEU A 220 -11.67 -9.20 10.87
N SER A 221 -11.59 -9.97 9.78
CA SER A 221 -11.62 -11.43 9.83
C SER A 221 -10.28 -12.00 9.38
N LYS A 222 -9.83 -13.05 10.06
CA LYS A 222 -8.70 -13.87 9.61
C LYS A 222 -9.17 -14.84 8.52
N THR A 223 -8.32 -15.09 7.53
CA THR A 223 -8.53 -16.12 6.51
C THR A 223 -7.28 -16.99 6.39
N GLU A 224 -7.45 -18.21 5.94
CA GLU A 224 -6.35 -19.14 5.63
C GLU A 224 -5.63 -18.74 4.31
N ASP A 225 -6.29 -17.98 3.44
CA ASP A 225 -5.71 -17.47 2.21
C ASP A 225 -4.73 -16.33 2.54
N CYS A 226 -3.45 -16.62 2.48
CA CYS A 226 -2.36 -15.72 2.80
C CYS A 226 -1.18 -15.94 1.85
N PRO A 227 -0.51 -14.90 1.35
CA PRO A 227 0.60 -15.02 0.41
C PRO A 227 1.83 -15.73 0.98
N SER A 228 1.94 -15.86 2.30
CA SER A 228 3.01 -16.60 2.97
C SER A 228 2.69 -18.08 3.20
N ASN A 229 1.46 -18.51 2.96
CA ASN A 229 1.03 -19.91 3.14
C ASN A 229 1.28 -20.68 1.84
N VAL A 230 2.15 -21.67 1.91
CA VAL A 230 2.31 -22.66 0.86
C VAL A 230 1.49 -23.88 1.26
N PHE A 231 0.32 -24.04 0.64
CA PHE A 231 -0.48 -25.26 0.84
C PHE A 231 0.15 -26.41 0.04
N ALA A 232 0.39 -27.53 0.72
CA ALA A 232 0.71 -28.77 0.03
C ALA A 232 -0.55 -29.24 -0.74
N THR A 233 -0.48 -29.19 -2.06
CA THR A 233 -1.48 -29.83 -2.90
C THR A 233 -1.18 -31.31 -2.98
N LEU A 234 -2.08 -32.14 -2.44
CA LEU A 234 -2.04 -33.59 -2.71
C LEU A 234 -2.42 -33.78 -4.18
N ASN A 235 -1.44 -34.17 -5.00
CA ASN A 235 -1.72 -34.60 -6.36
C ASN A 235 -2.36 -35.98 -6.32
N THR A 236 -3.66 -36.07 -6.59
CA THR A 236 -4.42 -37.34 -6.62
C THR A 236 -4.22 -38.12 -7.92
N LEU A 237 -3.28 -37.72 -8.79
CA LEU A 237 -3.00 -38.37 -10.07
C LEU A 237 -1.95 -39.49 -10.00
N ASP A 238 -1.37 -39.75 -8.81
CA ASP A 238 -0.50 -40.90 -8.57
C ASP A 238 -1.26 -41.98 -7.77
N GLY A 239 -2.26 -42.55 -8.42
CA GLY A 239 -2.98 -43.72 -7.95
C GLY A 239 -2.98 -44.82 -9.00
#